data_7747f109d53ff186f005fd4007dac9e5
#
_entry.id   7747f109d53ff186f005fd4007dac9e5
#
_cell.length_a   1.000
_cell.length_b   1.000
_cell.length_c   1.000
_cell.angle_alpha   90.00
_cell.angle_beta   90.00
_cell.angle_gamma   90.00
#
_symmetry.space_group_name_H-M   'P 1'
#
loop_
_entity.id
_entity.type
_entity.pdbx_description
1 polymer ?
#
loop_
_entity_poly.entity_id
_entity_poly.type
_entity_poly.pdbx_seq_one_letter_code
_entity_poly.pdbx_strand_id
1 'polypeptide(L)'
;MEVKEQAAEERPRGWLTGAAVFGLFAALMPEIAACPLGWAAALLGMLPAVLLPGFEPRGIWGQGLNLARCLWSLEVMALTLGLCAQGLVEYNYNGWWTWCPAVLLLALGWRGSYLMERALERLGKLLVWLLCLMAAVLFALTLPRVEPRWLMPRSGADWLEMGRIFLLSAGAAAALIPARGRAPGVSAVCVSSGAAAVTTAAEGPALASMLAYPFLTLCDAAVFEIRISSFGSAMWALSETALLTVLLSRFPGGKWVRLGAAAVVFGLSQTLPWGKGVQYTIIIVGALLGYLPVLWEMVHRRMNRDPHI
;
A
#
# COMPACT_ATOMS: atom_id res chain seq x y z
N MET A 1 35.62 -4.37 -14.12
CA MET A 1 34.78 -5.50 -13.67
C MET A 1 33.90 -5.10 -12.50
N GLU A 2 34.41 -4.39 -11.47
CA GLU A 2 33.67 -3.92 -10.29
C GLU A 2 32.44 -3.01 -10.59
N VAL A 3 32.52 -2.14 -11.60
CA VAL A 3 31.40 -1.23 -11.94
C VAL A 3 30.20 -1.99 -12.51
N LYS A 4 30.41 -3.16 -13.15
CA LYS A 4 29.32 -4.02 -13.63
C LYS A 4 28.72 -4.88 -12.52
N GLU A 5 29.48 -5.24 -11.49
CA GLU A 5 28.98 -5.96 -10.33
C GLU A 5 28.12 -5.07 -9.44
N GLN A 6 28.54 -3.82 -9.19
CA GLN A 6 27.71 -2.84 -8.45
C GLN A 6 26.42 -2.49 -9.19
N ALA A 7 26.40 -2.42 -10.52
CA ALA A 7 25.16 -2.23 -11.29
C ALA A 7 24.24 -3.47 -11.30
N ALA A 8 24.76 -4.66 -11.00
CA ALA A 8 23.97 -5.89 -10.87
C ALA A 8 23.31 -6.03 -9.48
N GLU A 9 23.86 -5.38 -8.47
CA GLU A 9 23.37 -5.42 -7.09
C GLU A 9 22.13 -4.53 -6.85
N GLU A 10 21.85 -3.61 -7.76
CA GLU A 10 20.72 -2.66 -7.70
C GLU A 10 19.45 -3.14 -8.43
N ARG A 11 19.20 -4.45 -8.55
CA ARG A 11 17.99 -4.92 -9.24
C ARG A 11 16.72 -4.72 -8.40
N PRO A 12 15.63 -4.30 -9.04
CA PRO A 12 14.45 -3.79 -8.34
C PRO A 12 13.68 -4.88 -7.59
N ARG A 13 13.31 -4.62 -6.36
CA ARG A 13 12.34 -5.39 -5.56
C ARG A 13 10.89 -5.24 -6.10
N GLY A 14 10.72 -5.24 -7.42
CA GLY A 14 9.50 -4.83 -8.07
C GLY A 14 8.28 -5.65 -7.72
N TRP A 15 8.42 -6.97 -7.60
CA TRP A 15 7.32 -7.86 -7.28
C TRP A 15 6.85 -7.71 -5.83
N LEU A 16 7.77 -7.57 -4.90
CA LEU A 16 7.42 -7.36 -3.49
C LEU A 16 6.75 -6.00 -3.28
N THR A 17 7.20 -4.98 -4.02
CA THR A 17 6.54 -3.66 -4.03
C THR A 17 5.12 -3.75 -4.58
N GLY A 18 4.87 -4.59 -5.60
CA GLY A 18 3.52 -4.86 -6.09
C GLY A 18 2.61 -5.47 -5.02
N ALA A 19 3.11 -6.43 -4.25
CA ALA A 19 2.37 -6.98 -3.12
C ALA A 19 2.12 -5.94 -2.02
N ALA A 20 3.10 -5.07 -1.74
CA ALA A 20 2.96 -3.97 -0.78
C ALA A 20 1.89 -2.95 -1.20
N VAL A 21 1.76 -2.67 -2.50
CA VAL A 21 0.68 -1.82 -3.05
C VAL A 21 -0.69 -2.39 -2.70
N PHE A 22 -0.87 -3.70 -2.79
CA PHE A 22 -2.15 -4.30 -2.41
C PHE A 22 -2.44 -4.11 -0.92
N GLY A 23 -1.44 -4.22 -0.04
CA GLY A 23 -1.59 -3.92 1.39
C GLY A 23 -2.08 -2.49 1.64
N LEU A 24 -1.51 -1.50 0.94
CA LEU A 24 -1.99 -0.12 1.00
C LEU A 24 -3.43 0.03 0.49
N PHE A 25 -3.79 -0.60 -0.63
CA PHE A 25 -5.17 -0.58 -1.12
C PHE A 25 -6.13 -1.20 -0.11
N ALA A 26 -5.79 -2.34 0.47
CA ALA A 26 -6.63 -3.00 1.46
C ALA A 26 -6.86 -2.13 2.69
N ALA A 27 -5.83 -1.43 3.17
CA ALA A 27 -5.93 -0.50 4.28
C ALA A 27 -6.78 0.74 3.95
N LEU A 28 -6.72 1.24 2.72
CA LEU A 28 -7.50 2.40 2.25
C LEU A 28 -8.88 2.03 1.72
N MET A 29 -9.21 0.74 1.64
CA MET A 29 -10.45 0.24 1.04
C MET A 29 -11.72 0.87 1.63
N PRO A 30 -11.85 1.11 2.94
CA PRO A 30 -13.05 1.75 3.48
C PRO A 30 -13.31 3.14 2.87
N GLU A 31 -12.26 3.93 2.69
CA GLU A 31 -12.33 5.26 2.08
C GLU A 31 -12.59 5.18 0.57
N ILE A 32 -11.92 4.25 -0.11
CA ILE A 32 -12.02 4.07 -1.56
C ILE A 32 -13.42 3.59 -1.95
N ALA A 33 -13.95 2.58 -1.28
CA ALA A 33 -15.24 1.98 -1.61
C ALA A 33 -16.44 2.86 -1.23
N ALA A 34 -16.27 3.81 -0.31
CA ALA A 34 -17.28 4.77 0.07
C ALA A 34 -17.60 5.81 -1.04
N CYS A 35 -16.75 5.94 -2.05
CA CYS A 35 -16.93 6.87 -3.16
C CYS A 35 -17.15 6.11 -4.48
N PRO A 36 -18.14 6.49 -5.31
CA PRO A 36 -18.41 5.84 -6.60
C PRO A 36 -17.19 5.75 -7.52
N LEU A 37 -16.40 6.82 -7.59
CA LEU A 37 -15.16 6.90 -8.38
C LEU A 37 -13.88 6.70 -7.54
N GLY A 38 -14.00 6.25 -6.30
CA GLY A 38 -12.86 6.06 -5.40
C GLY A 38 -11.80 5.11 -5.96
N TRP A 39 -12.22 4.04 -6.63
CA TRP A 39 -11.34 3.09 -7.30
C TRP A 39 -10.47 3.76 -8.40
N ALA A 40 -11.05 4.67 -9.20
CA ALA A 40 -10.33 5.40 -10.23
C ALA A 40 -9.39 6.46 -9.62
N ALA A 41 -9.84 7.12 -8.56
CA ALA A 41 -9.02 8.06 -7.80
C ALA A 41 -7.79 7.37 -7.18
N ALA A 42 -7.98 6.20 -6.58
CA ALA A 42 -6.90 5.41 -6.01
C ALA A 42 -5.93 4.88 -7.09
N LEU A 43 -6.45 4.42 -8.23
CA LEU A 43 -5.63 4.05 -9.40
C LEU A 43 -4.72 5.21 -9.81
N LEU A 44 -5.31 6.37 -10.08
CA LEU A 44 -4.58 7.55 -10.54
C LEU A 44 -3.60 8.09 -9.47
N GLY A 45 -3.97 8.02 -8.20
CA GLY A 45 -3.13 8.45 -7.08
C GLY A 45 -1.91 7.56 -6.85
N MET A 46 -2.05 6.24 -7.00
CA MET A 46 -0.96 5.31 -6.76
C MET A 46 -0.04 5.09 -7.97
N LEU A 47 -0.54 5.28 -9.19
CA LEU A 47 0.27 5.10 -10.41
C LEU A 47 1.55 5.94 -10.43
N PRO A 48 1.56 7.23 -10.08
CA PRO A 48 2.78 8.02 -10.07
C PRO A 48 3.88 7.44 -9.17
N ALA A 49 3.51 6.92 -7.99
CA ALA A 49 4.48 6.34 -7.07
C ALA A 49 5.20 5.12 -7.64
N VAL A 50 4.53 4.36 -8.52
CA VAL A 50 5.07 3.16 -9.15
C VAL A 50 5.82 3.50 -10.45
N LEU A 51 5.39 4.53 -11.16
CA LEU A 51 5.97 4.94 -12.45
C LEU A 51 7.20 5.84 -12.28
N LEU A 52 7.24 6.66 -11.22
CA LEU A 52 8.35 7.57 -11.00
C LEU A 52 9.66 6.81 -10.73
N PRO A 53 10.79 7.29 -11.26
CA PRO A 53 12.09 6.72 -10.95
C PRO A 53 12.38 6.92 -9.46
N GLY A 54 12.89 5.88 -8.80
CA GLY A 54 13.41 6.01 -7.44
C GLY A 54 14.50 7.08 -7.40
N PHE A 55 14.37 8.01 -6.47
CA PHE A 55 15.34 9.07 -6.26
C PHE A 55 15.98 8.91 -4.88
N GLU A 56 17.28 8.71 -4.88
CA GLU A 56 18.10 8.74 -3.66
C GLU A 56 18.89 10.03 -3.64
N PRO A 57 18.50 10.98 -2.80
CA PRO A 57 19.24 12.23 -2.67
C PRO A 57 20.63 11.97 -2.07
N ARG A 58 21.65 12.66 -2.61
CA ARG A 58 23.05 12.55 -2.18
C ARG A 58 23.44 13.70 -1.27
N GLY A 59 24.49 13.51 -0.44
CA GLY A 59 25.00 14.52 0.47
C GLY A 59 24.22 14.66 1.77
N ILE A 60 24.55 15.67 2.57
CA ILE A 60 23.98 15.90 3.92
C ILE A 60 22.47 16.13 3.85
N TRP A 61 21.98 16.90 2.89
CA TRP A 61 20.56 17.13 2.66
C TRP A 61 19.82 15.84 2.29
N GLY A 62 20.51 14.96 1.53
CA GLY A 62 19.98 13.64 1.19
C GLY A 62 19.80 12.73 2.40
N GLN A 63 20.74 12.77 3.33
CA GLN A 63 20.64 11.99 4.57
C GLN A 63 19.47 12.48 5.43
N GLY A 64 19.30 13.80 5.59
CA GLY A 64 18.18 14.40 6.31
C GLY A 64 16.82 14.01 5.69
N LEU A 65 16.71 14.10 4.36
CA LEU A 65 15.49 13.71 3.65
C LEU A 65 15.19 12.21 3.78
N ASN A 66 16.23 11.36 3.72
CA ASN A 66 16.05 9.91 3.92
C ASN A 66 15.60 9.60 5.34
N LEU A 67 16.15 10.27 6.36
CA LEU A 67 15.69 10.12 7.73
C LEU A 67 14.22 10.54 7.89
N ALA A 68 13.84 11.69 7.33
CA ALA A 68 12.45 12.16 7.35
C ALA A 68 11.49 11.17 6.65
N ARG A 69 11.92 10.60 5.51
CA ARG A 69 11.16 9.53 4.81
C ARG A 69 11.04 8.26 5.64
N CYS A 70 12.09 7.86 6.36
CA CYS A 70 12.03 6.72 7.27
C CYS A 70 11.04 6.97 8.42
N LEU A 71 11.09 8.15 9.06
CA LEU A 71 10.15 8.51 10.12
C LEU A 71 8.70 8.51 9.63
N TRP A 72 8.46 9.10 8.46
CA TRP A 72 7.13 9.06 7.84
C TRP A 72 6.68 7.63 7.50
N SER A 73 7.59 6.76 7.04
CA SER A 73 7.26 5.36 6.79
C SER A 73 6.81 4.60 8.05
N LEU A 74 7.25 5.03 9.25
CA LEU A 74 6.75 4.45 10.52
C LEU A 74 5.26 4.72 10.71
N GLU A 75 4.81 5.94 10.41
CA GLU A 75 3.39 6.30 10.50
C GLU A 75 2.55 5.45 9.54
N VAL A 76 2.97 5.36 8.26
CA VAL A 76 2.25 4.56 7.27
C VAL A 76 2.19 3.09 7.68
N MET A 77 3.31 2.50 8.11
CA MET A 77 3.36 1.12 8.60
C MET A 77 2.47 0.91 9.82
N ALA A 78 2.46 1.84 10.76
CA ALA A 78 1.68 1.73 11.99
C ALA A 78 0.17 1.73 11.70
N LEU A 79 -0.27 2.59 10.80
CA LEU A 79 -1.68 2.68 10.41
C LEU A 79 -2.16 1.45 9.66
N THR A 80 -1.40 1.02 8.64
CA THR A 80 -1.79 -0.16 7.85
C THR A 80 -1.76 -1.43 8.68
N LEU A 81 -0.76 -1.58 9.55
CA LEU A 81 -0.66 -2.69 10.50
C LEU A 81 -1.82 -2.70 11.50
N GLY A 82 -2.19 -1.54 12.06
CA GLY A 82 -3.30 -1.41 12.99
C GLY A 82 -4.61 -1.86 12.35
N LEU A 83 -4.91 -1.36 11.15
CA LEU A 83 -6.11 -1.74 10.40
C LEU A 83 -6.11 -3.23 10.02
N CYS A 84 -4.97 -3.75 9.55
CA CYS A 84 -4.87 -5.16 9.21
C CYS A 84 -5.07 -6.06 10.43
N ALA A 85 -4.41 -5.75 11.56
CA ALA A 85 -4.53 -6.52 12.78
C ALA A 85 -5.96 -6.52 13.35
N GLN A 86 -6.64 -5.37 13.31
CA GLN A 86 -8.05 -5.26 13.72
C GLN A 86 -8.95 -6.08 12.80
N GLY A 87 -8.79 -5.97 11.48
CA GLY A 87 -9.58 -6.74 10.52
C GLY A 87 -9.37 -8.26 10.67
N LEU A 88 -8.13 -8.70 10.91
CA LEU A 88 -7.84 -10.12 11.18
C LEU A 88 -8.54 -10.64 12.44
N VAL A 89 -8.56 -9.85 13.52
CA VAL A 89 -9.24 -10.24 14.76
C VAL A 89 -10.75 -10.29 14.57
N GLU A 90 -11.33 -9.29 13.92
CA GLU A 90 -12.77 -9.19 13.71
C GLU A 90 -13.33 -10.34 12.87
N TYR A 91 -12.62 -10.73 11.79
CA TYR A 91 -13.13 -11.73 10.84
C TYR A 91 -12.70 -13.17 11.12
N ASN A 92 -11.55 -13.40 11.78
CA ASN A 92 -11.01 -14.76 11.91
C ASN A 92 -10.79 -15.23 13.34
N TYR A 93 -10.58 -14.30 14.27
CA TYR A 93 -10.07 -14.62 15.61
C TYR A 93 -10.89 -13.97 16.71
N ASN A 94 -12.20 -14.12 16.65
CA ASN A 94 -13.12 -13.61 17.69
C ASN A 94 -12.60 -13.94 19.10
N GLY A 95 -12.30 -12.91 19.88
CA GLY A 95 -11.77 -13.03 21.24
C GLY A 95 -10.24 -12.97 21.36
N TRP A 96 -9.50 -12.88 20.25
CA TRP A 96 -8.06 -12.62 20.29
C TRP A 96 -7.80 -11.11 20.45
N TRP A 97 -6.67 -10.78 21.07
CA TRP A 97 -6.26 -9.39 21.17
C TRP A 97 -5.57 -8.93 19.89
N THR A 98 -5.86 -7.71 19.46
CA THR A 98 -5.33 -7.13 18.21
C THR A 98 -3.79 -7.10 18.16
N TRP A 99 -3.12 -7.06 19.31
CA TRP A 99 -1.67 -7.08 19.37
C TRP A 99 -1.06 -8.42 18.89
N CYS A 100 -1.77 -9.55 18.99
CA CYS A 100 -1.23 -10.85 18.57
C CYS A 100 -0.91 -10.89 17.07
N PRO A 101 -1.87 -10.63 16.15
CA PRO A 101 -1.57 -10.58 14.72
C PRO A 101 -0.59 -9.44 14.38
N ALA A 102 -0.65 -8.30 15.07
CA ALA A 102 0.30 -7.21 14.84
C ALA A 102 1.75 -7.63 15.11
N VAL A 103 2.01 -8.31 16.23
CA VAL A 103 3.35 -8.83 16.57
C VAL A 103 3.80 -9.86 15.54
N LEU A 104 2.92 -10.77 15.13
CA LEU A 104 3.25 -11.79 14.13
C LEU A 104 3.62 -11.16 12.79
N LEU A 105 2.82 -10.25 12.29
CA LEU A 105 3.07 -9.55 11.02
C LEU A 105 4.37 -8.75 11.06
N LEU A 106 4.62 -8.04 12.16
CA LEU A 106 5.88 -7.32 12.36
C LEU A 106 7.10 -8.24 12.43
N ALA A 107 7.00 -9.36 13.14
CA ALA A 107 8.09 -10.35 13.21
C ALA A 107 8.41 -10.91 11.82
N LEU A 108 7.38 -11.22 11.02
CA LEU A 108 7.54 -11.68 9.64
C LEU A 108 8.13 -10.58 8.74
N GLY A 109 7.62 -9.34 8.82
CA GLY A 109 8.14 -8.19 8.08
C GLY A 109 9.58 -7.85 8.45
N TRP A 110 9.91 -7.85 9.75
CA TRP A 110 11.27 -7.66 10.23
C TRP A 110 12.19 -8.78 9.73
N ARG A 111 11.79 -10.04 9.87
CA ARG A 111 12.56 -11.18 9.35
C ARG A 111 12.72 -11.08 7.84
N GLY A 112 11.66 -10.74 7.12
CA GLY A 112 11.66 -10.52 5.68
C GLY A 112 12.67 -9.47 5.24
N SER A 113 12.84 -8.39 6.01
CA SER A 113 13.76 -7.30 5.67
C SER A 113 15.25 -7.70 5.60
N TYR A 114 15.60 -8.92 6.04
CA TYR A 114 16.95 -9.51 5.97
C TYR A 114 17.08 -10.65 4.95
N LEU A 115 16.00 -11.06 4.31
CA LEU A 115 16.07 -12.12 3.31
C LEU A 115 16.85 -11.64 2.10
N MET A 116 17.53 -12.57 1.44
CA MET A 116 18.23 -12.30 0.20
C MET A 116 17.25 -11.76 -0.85
N GLU A 117 17.67 -10.78 -1.59
CA GLU A 117 16.85 -10.07 -2.59
C GLU A 117 16.18 -11.02 -3.59
N ARG A 118 16.89 -12.06 -4.04
CA ARG A 118 16.35 -13.10 -4.94
C ARG A 118 15.18 -13.90 -4.30
N ALA A 119 15.25 -14.16 -3.00
CA ALA A 119 14.18 -14.85 -2.29
C ALA A 119 12.95 -13.97 -2.15
N LEU A 120 13.14 -12.68 -1.84
CA LEU A 120 12.08 -11.68 -1.76
C LEU A 120 11.40 -11.45 -3.11
N GLU A 121 12.16 -11.43 -4.19
CA GLU A 121 11.62 -11.28 -5.54
C GLU A 121 10.76 -12.48 -5.96
N ARG A 122 11.22 -13.71 -5.67
CA ARG A 122 10.42 -14.92 -5.92
C ARG A 122 9.13 -14.95 -5.10
N LEU A 123 9.23 -14.62 -3.81
CA LEU A 123 8.08 -14.53 -2.92
C LEU A 123 7.10 -13.46 -3.39
N GLY A 124 7.58 -12.28 -3.72
CA GLY A 124 6.76 -11.20 -4.26
C GLY A 124 6.06 -11.58 -5.56
N LYS A 125 6.73 -12.27 -6.47
CA LYS A 125 6.14 -12.79 -7.70
C LYS A 125 5.00 -13.77 -7.42
N LEU A 126 5.25 -14.75 -6.55
CA LEU A 126 4.22 -15.71 -6.13
C LEU A 126 3.01 -14.98 -5.53
N LEU A 127 3.27 -14.03 -4.65
CA LEU A 127 2.24 -13.28 -3.94
C LEU A 127 1.39 -12.43 -4.90
N VAL A 128 1.99 -11.72 -5.85
CA VAL A 128 1.25 -10.94 -6.86
C VAL A 128 0.39 -11.85 -7.74
N TRP A 129 0.91 -13.00 -8.17
CA TRP A 129 0.10 -13.97 -8.92
C TRP A 129 -1.08 -14.51 -8.13
N LEU A 130 -0.85 -14.81 -6.85
CA LEU A 130 -1.90 -15.27 -5.95
C LEU A 130 -2.96 -14.19 -5.73
N LEU A 131 -2.55 -12.92 -5.57
CA LEU A 131 -3.46 -11.78 -5.47
C LEU A 131 -4.29 -11.58 -6.74
N CYS A 132 -3.67 -11.71 -7.92
CA CYS A 132 -4.39 -11.64 -9.19
C CYS A 132 -5.42 -12.77 -9.32
N LEU A 133 -5.05 -13.99 -8.93
CA LEU A 133 -5.97 -15.13 -8.93
C LEU A 133 -7.14 -14.89 -7.98
N MET A 134 -6.87 -14.43 -6.76
CA MET A 134 -7.91 -14.09 -5.78
C MET A 134 -8.85 -13.01 -6.30
N ALA A 135 -8.32 -11.94 -6.88
CA ALA A 135 -9.15 -10.88 -7.47
C ALA A 135 -10.01 -11.40 -8.61
N ALA A 136 -9.50 -12.30 -9.45
CA ALA A 136 -10.26 -12.93 -10.53
C ALA A 136 -11.38 -13.82 -9.97
N VAL A 137 -11.11 -14.63 -8.95
CA VAL A 137 -12.11 -15.46 -8.27
C VAL A 137 -13.18 -14.60 -7.61
N LEU A 138 -12.76 -13.57 -6.86
CA LEU A 138 -13.68 -12.64 -6.22
C LEU A 138 -14.59 -11.96 -7.24
N PHE A 139 -14.02 -11.47 -8.34
CA PHE A 139 -14.79 -10.87 -9.44
C PHE A 139 -15.81 -11.86 -10.00
N ALA A 140 -15.42 -13.09 -10.32
CA ALA A 140 -16.31 -14.11 -10.85
C ALA A 140 -17.48 -14.43 -9.91
N LEU A 141 -17.22 -14.53 -8.60
CA LEU A 141 -18.23 -14.85 -7.58
C LEU A 141 -19.16 -13.66 -7.28
N THR A 142 -18.68 -12.44 -7.40
CA THR A 142 -19.48 -11.24 -7.12
C THR A 142 -20.18 -10.67 -8.34
N LEU A 143 -19.84 -11.14 -9.55
CA LEU A 143 -20.41 -10.67 -10.81
C LEU A 143 -21.94 -10.55 -10.82
N PRO A 144 -22.73 -11.51 -10.27
CA PRO A 144 -24.20 -11.41 -10.20
C PRO A 144 -24.71 -10.26 -9.31
N ARG A 145 -23.88 -9.73 -8.42
CA ARG A 145 -24.24 -8.65 -7.47
C ARG A 145 -23.75 -7.28 -7.93
N VAL A 146 -22.92 -7.23 -8.98
CA VAL A 146 -22.33 -6.00 -9.49
C VAL A 146 -23.41 -5.13 -10.12
N GLU A 147 -23.59 -3.93 -9.59
CA GLU A 147 -24.46 -2.91 -10.16
C GLU A 147 -23.62 -1.73 -10.68
N PRO A 148 -23.41 -1.61 -12.00
CA PRO A 148 -22.56 -0.56 -12.59
C PRO A 148 -23.00 0.87 -12.23
N ARG A 149 -24.29 1.06 -11.90
CA ARG A 149 -24.83 2.36 -11.47
C ARG A 149 -24.14 2.91 -10.21
N TRP A 150 -23.57 2.03 -9.36
CA TRP A 150 -22.86 2.42 -8.15
C TRP A 150 -21.48 3.02 -8.41
N LEU A 151 -20.95 2.83 -9.61
CA LEU A 151 -19.66 3.39 -10.04
C LEU A 151 -19.79 4.80 -10.64
N MET A 152 -21.01 5.32 -10.80
CA MET A 152 -21.24 6.62 -11.39
C MET A 152 -21.43 7.69 -10.32
N PRO A 153 -20.76 8.86 -10.43
CA PRO A 153 -20.95 9.96 -9.51
C PRO A 153 -22.37 10.50 -9.63
N ARG A 154 -22.97 10.86 -8.50
CA ARG A 154 -24.35 11.34 -8.43
C ARG A 154 -24.44 12.81 -8.04
N SER A 155 -23.38 13.34 -7.42
CA SER A 155 -23.37 14.69 -6.87
C SER A 155 -22.01 15.36 -7.04
N GLY A 156 -21.99 16.69 -6.88
CA GLY A 156 -20.74 17.45 -6.84
C GLY A 156 -19.85 17.06 -5.63
N ALA A 157 -20.44 16.57 -4.55
CA ALA A 157 -19.70 16.09 -3.40
C ALA A 157 -18.87 14.83 -3.71
N ASP A 158 -19.33 13.97 -4.63
CA ASP A 158 -18.59 12.77 -5.03
C ASP A 158 -17.27 13.13 -5.74
N TRP A 159 -17.25 14.22 -6.50
CA TRP A 159 -16.04 14.71 -7.17
C TRP A 159 -15.03 15.28 -6.16
N LEU A 160 -15.50 15.95 -5.12
CA LEU A 160 -14.62 16.44 -4.06
C LEU A 160 -14.00 15.28 -3.27
N GLU A 161 -14.80 14.29 -2.96
CA GLU A 161 -14.36 13.09 -2.27
C GLU A 161 -13.38 12.25 -3.12
N MET A 162 -13.64 12.15 -4.41
CA MET A 162 -12.69 11.57 -5.38
C MET A 162 -11.33 12.29 -5.32
N GLY A 163 -11.32 13.61 -5.28
CA GLY A 163 -10.10 14.42 -5.14
C GLY A 163 -9.36 14.11 -3.83
N ARG A 164 -10.08 13.97 -2.72
CA ARG A 164 -9.53 13.59 -1.42
C ARG A 164 -8.89 12.21 -1.47
N ILE A 165 -9.58 11.21 -2.03
CA ILE A 165 -9.08 9.83 -2.15
C ILE A 165 -7.85 9.78 -3.06
N PHE A 166 -7.85 10.54 -4.16
CA PHE A 166 -6.68 10.67 -5.02
C PHE A 166 -5.45 11.14 -4.24
N LEU A 167 -5.58 12.23 -3.49
CA LEU A 167 -4.49 12.78 -2.69
C LEU A 167 -4.03 11.85 -1.58
N LEU A 168 -4.98 11.19 -0.89
CA LEU A 168 -4.68 10.22 0.16
C LEU A 168 -3.93 9.02 -0.39
N SER A 169 -4.39 8.46 -1.50
CA SER A 169 -3.76 7.33 -2.17
C SER A 169 -2.37 7.69 -2.71
N ALA A 170 -2.22 8.87 -3.30
CA ALA A 170 -0.92 9.38 -3.74
C ALA A 170 0.03 9.55 -2.56
N GLY A 171 -0.42 10.20 -1.48
CA GLY A 171 0.38 10.41 -0.28
C GLY A 171 0.86 9.10 0.34
N ALA A 172 -0.04 8.14 0.56
CA ALA A 172 0.33 6.83 1.10
C ALA A 172 1.30 6.07 0.19
N ALA A 173 1.02 6.04 -1.12
CA ALA A 173 1.85 5.33 -2.09
C ALA A 173 3.23 5.97 -2.27
N ALA A 174 3.38 7.27 -1.99
CA ALA A 174 4.68 7.94 -2.02
C ALA A 174 5.70 7.30 -1.06
N ALA A 175 5.25 6.60 -0.01
CA ALA A 175 6.12 5.77 0.83
C ALA A 175 6.81 4.65 0.03
N LEU A 176 6.30 4.24 -1.12
CA LEU A 176 6.86 3.20 -1.97
C LEU A 176 7.79 3.72 -3.09
N ILE A 177 7.82 5.03 -3.36
CA ILE A 177 8.63 5.63 -4.45
C ILE A 177 10.10 5.18 -4.45
N PRO A 178 10.80 5.08 -3.32
CA PRO A 178 12.19 4.61 -3.32
C PRO A 178 12.32 3.12 -3.68
N ALA A 179 11.25 2.33 -3.67
CA ALA A 179 11.29 0.93 -4.06
C ALA A 179 11.23 0.81 -5.58
N ARG A 180 12.34 0.45 -6.21
CA ARG A 180 12.46 0.31 -7.66
C ARG A 180 11.69 -0.91 -8.20
N GLY A 181 10.87 -0.73 -9.25
CA GLY A 181 10.24 -1.83 -9.96
C GLY A 181 8.93 -1.46 -10.66
N ARG A 182 9.00 -1.11 -11.95
CA ARG A 182 7.88 -0.50 -12.69
C ARG A 182 6.74 -1.46 -13.03
N ALA A 183 7.01 -2.53 -13.76
CA ALA A 183 5.95 -3.36 -14.35
C ALA A 183 5.09 -4.12 -13.30
N PRO A 184 5.65 -4.80 -12.29
CA PRO A 184 4.84 -5.49 -11.29
C PRO A 184 4.00 -4.55 -10.43
N GLY A 185 4.51 -3.35 -10.18
CA GLY A 185 3.77 -2.35 -9.43
C GLY A 185 2.54 -1.83 -10.19
N VAL A 186 2.66 -1.58 -11.49
CA VAL A 186 1.53 -1.14 -12.32
C VAL A 186 0.44 -2.20 -12.35
N SER A 187 0.80 -3.48 -12.58
CA SER A 187 -0.18 -4.57 -12.55
C SER A 187 -0.88 -4.70 -11.20
N ALA A 188 -0.14 -4.56 -10.09
CA ALA A 188 -0.70 -4.60 -8.75
C ALA A 188 -1.67 -3.43 -8.50
N VAL A 189 -1.34 -2.21 -8.94
CA VAL A 189 -2.25 -1.05 -8.85
C VAL A 189 -3.53 -1.30 -9.64
N CYS A 190 -3.43 -1.81 -10.87
CA CYS A 190 -4.61 -2.11 -11.71
C CYS A 190 -5.50 -3.19 -11.08
N VAL A 191 -4.91 -4.30 -10.59
CA VAL A 191 -5.67 -5.38 -9.95
C VAL A 191 -6.33 -4.91 -8.67
N SER A 192 -5.62 -4.19 -7.82
CA SER A 192 -6.15 -3.65 -6.56
C SER A 192 -7.28 -2.65 -6.80
N SER A 193 -7.12 -1.77 -7.82
CA SER A 193 -8.17 -0.83 -8.23
C SER A 193 -9.40 -1.57 -8.78
N GLY A 194 -9.19 -2.64 -9.56
CA GLY A 194 -10.26 -3.51 -10.01
C GLY A 194 -11.01 -4.16 -8.85
N ALA A 195 -10.31 -4.67 -7.84
CA ALA A 195 -10.92 -5.22 -6.64
C ALA A 195 -11.74 -4.16 -5.88
N ALA A 196 -11.23 -2.92 -5.79
CA ALA A 196 -11.95 -1.81 -5.19
C ALA A 196 -13.22 -1.45 -5.98
N ALA A 197 -13.13 -1.41 -7.32
CA ALA A 197 -14.29 -1.17 -8.18
C ALA A 197 -15.38 -2.24 -7.99
N VAL A 198 -14.99 -3.52 -7.91
CA VAL A 198 -15.90 -4.64 -7.64
C VAL A 198 -16.55 -4.49 -6.27
N THR A 199 -15.78 -4.13 -5.24
CA THR A 199 -16.31 -3.91 -3.89
C THR A 199 -17.34 -2.78 -3.89
N THR A 200 -17.01 -1.63 -4.49
CA THR A 200 -17.95 -0.50 -4.62
C THR A 200 -19.20 -0.87 -5.41
N ALA A 201 -19.05 -1.62 -6.50
CA ALA A 201 -20.17 -2.00 -7.38
C ALA A 201 -21.07 -3.08 -6.78
N ALA A 202 -20.55 -3.94 -5.92
CA ALA A 202 -21.31 -5.01 -5.26
C ALA A 202 -22.01 -4.54 -3.99
N GLU A 203 -21.31 -3.76 -3.15
CA GLU A 203 -21.85 -3.30 -1.86
C GLU A 203 -22.62 -1.97 -1.99
N GLY A 204 -22.25 -1.14 -2.96
CA GLY A 204 -22.71 0.24 -3.07
C GLY A 204 -21.96 1.19 -2.12
N PRO A 205 -21.74 2.45 -2.52
CA PRO A 205 -20.93 3.40 -1.74
C PRO A 205 -21.50 3.66 -0.34
N ALA A 206 -22.83 3.72 -0.21
CA ALA A 206 -23.50 3.99 1.06
C ALA A 206 -23.27 2.86 2.08
N LEU A 207 -23.40 1.58 1.66
CA LEU A 207 -23.14 0.45 2.54
C LEU A 207 -21.63 0.34 2.82
N ALA A 208 -20.79 0.46 1.79
CA ALA A 208 -19.35 0.42 1.96
C ALA A 208 -18.82 1.47 2.96
N SER A 209 -19.43 2.65 3.02
CA SER A 209 -19.07 3.69 4.00
C SER A 209 -19.40 3.35 5.45
N MET A 210 -20.31 2.39 5.67
CA MET A 210 -20.71 1.91 7.00
C MET A 210 -19.89 0.70 7.46
N LEU A 211 -19.20 0.04 6.55
CA LEU A 211 -18.41 -1.15 6.81
C LEU A 211 -16.99 -0.76 7.21
N ALA A 212 -16.50 -1.30 8.32
CA ALA A 212 -15.11 -1.12 8.73
C ALA A 212 -14.12 -1.77 7.72
N TYR A 213 -14.52 -2.89 7.13
CA TYR A 213 -13.68 -3.68 6.21
C TYR A 213 -14.50 -4.18 5.01
N PRO A 214 -14.88 -3.30 4.07
CA PRO A 214 -15.78 -3.64 2.97
C PRO A 214 -15.25 -4.79 2.10
N PHE A 215 -13.94 -4.88 1.88
CA PHE A 215 -13.32 -5.96 1.13
C PHE A 215 -13.48 -7.33 1.80
N LEU A 216 -13.28 -7.42 3.12
CA LEU A 216 -13.46 -8.67 3.86
C LEU A 216 -14.95 -9.06 3.93
N THR A 217 -15.82 -8.08 4.12
CA THR A 217 -17.27 -8.29 4.08
C THR A 217 -17.72 -8.83 2.73
N LEU A 218 -17.19 -8.28 1.63
CA LEU A 218 -17.46 -8.79 0.30
C LEU A 218 -16.96 -10.23 0.13
N CYS A 219 -15.79 -10.56 0.64
CA CYS A 219 -15.26 -11.91 0.64
C CYS A 219 -16.16 -12.87 1.44
N ASP A 220 -16.74 -12.44 2.54
CA ASP A 220 -17.70 -13.23 3.33
C ASP A 220 -19.03 -13.41 2.60
N ALA A 221 -19.52 -12.35 1.98
CA ALA A 221 -20.78 -12.35 1.25
C ALA A 221 -20.73 -13.14 -0.07
N ALA A 222 -19.55 -13.30 -0.66
CA ALA A 222 -19.37 -14.00 -1.93
C ALA A 222 -19.52 -15.53 -1.82
N VAL A 223 -19.67 -16.08 -0.60
CA VAL A 223 -19.53 -17.51 -0.36
C VAL A 223 -20.83 -18.26 -0.33
N PHE A 224 -20.88 -19.32 -1.10
CA PHE A 224 -21.93 -20.33 -1.07
C PHE A 224 -21.58 -21.55 -0.21
N GLU A 225 -20.43 -21.75 0.35
CA GLU A 225 -20.12 -22.92 1.23
C GLU A 225 -18.65 -22.98 1.69
N ILE A 226 -17.77 -22.15 1.14
CA ILE A 226 -16.35 -22.13 1.50
C ILE A 226 -16.03 -20.78 2.15
N ARG A 227 -15.41 -20.75 3.32
CA ARG A 227 -15.01 -19.49 4.00
C ARG A 227 -13.90 -18.76 3.23
N ILE A 228 -14.28 -18.00 2.21
CA ILE A 228 -13.34 -17.19 1.41
C ILE A 228 -12.83 -15.99 2.21
N SER A 229 -13.55 -15.56 3.25
CA SER A 229 -13.10 -14.52 4.18
C SER A 229 -11.73 -14.83 4.79
N SER A 230 -11.50 -16.08 5.20
CA SER A 230 -10.19 -16.51 5.71
C SER A 230 -9.10 -16.40 4.67
N PHE A 231 -9.41 -16.63 3.39
CA PHE A 231 -8.48 -16.46 2.29
C PHE A 231 -8.19 -14.98 2.02
N GLY A 232 -9.21 -14.12 2.00
CA GLY A 232 -9.08 -12.67 1.86
C GLY A 232 -8.24 -12.07 3.00
N SER A 233 -8.50 -12.49 4.23
CA SER A 233 -7.71 -12.08 5.41
C SER A 233 -6.26 -12.53 5.34
N ALA A 234 -5.99 -13.77 4.90
CA ALA A 234 -4.64 -14.28 4.72
C ALA A 234 -3.90 -13.47 3.64
N MET A 235 -4.56 -13.14 2.54
CA MET A 235 -3.96 -12.34 1.48
C MET A 235 -3.65 -10.92 1.94
N TRP A 236 -4.54 -10.29 2.72
CA TRP A 236 -4.24 -8.99 3.31
C TRP A 236 -3.04 -9.07 4.26
N ALA A 237 -2.99 -10.07 5.16
CA ALA A 237 -1.88 -10.29 6.07
C ALA A 237 -0.54 -10.48 5.34
N LEU A 238 -0.52 -11.25 4.24
CA LEU A 238 0.67 -11.47 3.42
C LEU A 238 1.10 -10.19 2.71
N SER A 239 0.15 -9.40 2.21
CA SER A 239 0.41 -8.12 1.54
C SER A 239 0.91 -7.08 2.53
N GLU A 240 0.36 -7.04 3.74
CA GLU A 240 0.85 -6.21 4.83
C GLU A 240 2.28 -6.60 5.25
N THR A 241 2.56 -7.90 5.36
CA THR A 241 3.92 -8.40 5.60
C THR A 241 4.89 -7.95 4.51
N ALA A 242 4.48 -7.95 3.25
CA ALA A 242 5.28 -7.44 2.15
C ALA A 242 5.53 -5.93 2.28
N LEU A 243 4.52 -5.15 2.65
CA LEU A 243 4.64 -3.70 2.91
C LEU A 243 5.62 -3.42 4.04
N LEU A 244 5.47 -4.08 5.18
CA LEU A 244 6.38 -3.97 6.32
C LEU A 244 7.82 -4.36 5.94
N THR A 245 7.99 -5.43 5.17
CA THR A 245 9.31 -5.88 4.67
C THR A 245 9.96 -4.80 3.80
N VAL A 246 9.22 -4.24 2.84
CA VAL A 246 9.73 -3.20 1.95
C VAL A 246 10.10 -1.94 2.73
N LEU A 247 9.26 -1.48 3.63
CA LEU A 247 9.48 -0.24 4.36
C LEU A 247 10.56 -0.39 5.44
N LEU A 248 10.58 -1.48 6.22
CA LEU A 248 11.63 -1.75 7.20
C LEU A 248 13.01 -1.95 6.57
N SER A 249 13.08 -2.50 5.36
CA SER A 249 14.36 -2.70 4.67
C SER A 249 15.08 -1.39 4.33
N ARG A 250 14.38 -0.25 4.35
CA ARG A 250 14.92 1.08 4.05
C ARG A 250 15.62 1.73 5.21
N PHE A 251 15.37 1.28 6.43
CA PHE A 251 16.01 1.85 7.60
C PHE A 251 17.51 1.58 7.52
N PRO A 252 18.34 2.65 7.51
CA PRO A 252 19.78 2.52 7.52
C PRO A 252 20.22 1.94 8.85
N GLY A 253 21.13 0.99 8.82
CA GLY A 253 21.68 0.37 10.02
C GLY A 253 21.39 -1.13 10.09
N GLY A 254 21.93 -1.74 11.15
CA GLY A 254 21.84 -3.18 11.37
C GLY A 254 20.47 -3.64 11.88
N LYS A 255 20.41 -4.94 12.19
CA LYS A 255 19.20 -5.63 12.69
C LYS A 255 18.52 -4.93 13.87
N TRP A 256 19.28 -4.30 14.73
CA TRP A 256 18.77 -3.65 15.94
C TRP A 256 18.00 -2.35 15.62
N VAL A 257 18.44 -1.58 14.63
CA VAL A 257 17.73 -0.36 14.19
C VAL A 257 16.37 -0.73 13.61
N ARG A 258 16.33 -1.76 12.76
CA ARG A 258 15.05 -2.25 12.18
C ARG A 258 14.15 -2.87 13.23
N LEU A 259 14.71 -3.54 14.24
CA LEU A 259 13.93 -4.05 15.38
C LEU A 259 13.36 -2.89 16.20
N GLY A 260 14.15 -1.85 16.47
CA GLY A 260 13.69 -0.63 17.13
C GLY A 260 12.58 0.05 16.34
N ALA A 261 12.73 0.18 15.01
CA ALA A 261 11.68 0.69 14.13
C ALA A 261 10.39 -0.15 14.21
N ALA A 262 10.51 -1.48 14.18
CA ALA A 262 9.36 -2.37 14.33
C ALA A 262 8.66 -2.20 15.69
N ALA A 263 9.41 -2.04 16.79
CA ALA A 263 8.85 -1.78 18.10
C ALA A 263 8.09 -0.43 18.16
N VAL A 264 8.62 0.61 17.52
CA VAL A 264 7.93 1.90 17.39
C VAL A 264 6.64 1.76 16.58
N VAL A 265 6.71 1.06 15.44
CA VAL A 265 5.53 0.77 14.59
C VAL A 265 4.46 0.03 15.40
N PHE A 266 4.85 -0.97 16.20
CA PHE A 266 3.93 -1.67 17.08
C PHE A 266 3.25 -0.72 18.07
N GLY A 267 4.02 0.09 18.81
CA GLY A 267 3.46 1.04 19.77
C GLY A 267 2.51 2.03 19.11
N LEU A 268 2.88 2.60 17.97
CA LEU A 268 2.05 3.52 17.21
C LEU A 268 0.78 2.84 16.66
N SER A 269 0.86 1.60 16.18
CA SER A 269 -0.29 0.88 15.62
C SER A 269 -1.40 0.62 16.64
N GLN A 270 -1.06 0.59 17.94
CA GLN A 270 -2.03 0.41 19.02
C GLN A 270 -2.64 1.74 19.51
N THR A 271 -2.04 2.87 19.15
CA THR A 271 -2.42 4.19 19.69
C THR A 271 -2.92 5.18 18.65
N LEU A 272 -2.50 5.03 17.40
CA LEU A 272 -2.88 5.94 16.31
C LEU A 272 -4.30 5.63 15.81
N PRO A 273 -5.27 6.55 15.97
CA PRO A 273 -6.59 6.39 15.38
C PRO A 273 -6.55 6.70 13.89
N TRP A 274 -7.28 5.92 13.08
CA TRP A 274 -7.52 6.24 11.67
C TRP A 274 -8.55 7.37 11.56
N GLY A 275 -8.09 8.61 11.71
CA GLY A 275 -8.95 9.79 11.64
C GLY A 275 -8.54 10.73 10.49
N LYS A 276 -9.41 11.70 10.17
CA LYS A 276 -9.16 12.68 9.11
C LYS A 276 -7.85 13.45 9.29
N GLY A 277 -7.48 13.76 10.54
CA GLY A 277 -6.20 14.43 10.83
C GLY A 277 -4.99 13.64 10.34
N VAL A 278 -4.95 12.34 10.60
CA VAL A 278 -3.88 11.45 10.14
C VAL A 278 -3.88 11.32 8.62
N GLN A 279 -5.05 11.24 7.99
CA GLN A 279 -5.16 11.21 6.53
C GLN A 279 -4.57 12.46 5.90
N TYR A 280 -4.85 13.66 6.44
CA TYR A 280 -4.24 14.91 5.95
C TYR A 280 -2.73 14.95 6.18
N THR A 281 -2.24 14.42 7.29
CA THR A 281 -0.79 14.28 7.53
C THR A 281 -0.15 13.42 6.44
N ILE A 282 -0.73 12.28 6.11
CA ILE A 282 -0.23 11.40 5.03
C ILE A 282 -0.21 12.13 3.69
N ILE A 283 -1.25 12.89 3.36
CA ILE A 283 -1.33 13.67 2.11
C ILE A 283 -0.17 14.69 2.05
N ILE A 284 -0.04 15.52 3.08
CA ILE A 284 0.93 16.61 3.11
C ILE A 284 2.37 16.06 3.13
N VAL A 285 2.64 15.12 4.03
CA VAL A 285 3.98 14.54 4.17
C VAL A 285 4.36 13.74 2.93
N GLY A 286 3.42 12.99 2.35
CA GLY A 286 3.62 12.27 1.10
C GLY A 286 3.95 13.19 -0.07
N ALA A 287 3.26 14.34 -0.17
CA ALA A 287 3.57 15.34 -1.18
C ALA A 287 4.97 15.93 -0.98
N LEU A 288 5.29 16.35 0.25
CA LEU A 288 6.55 17.05 0.56
C LEU A 288 7.77 16.12 0.52
N LEU A 289 7.69 14.95 1.12
CA LEU A 289 8.85 14.05 1.25
C LEU A 289 8.94 13.02 0.12
N GLY A 290 7.81 12.67 -0.47
CA GLY A 290 7.74 11.70 -1.55
C GLY A 290 7.94 12.33 -2.92
N TYR A 291 7.02 13.20 -3.34
CA TYR A 291 6.97 13.71 -4.72
C TYR A 291 7.84 14.93 -4.97
N LEU A 292 7.88 15.91 -4.06
CA LEU A 292 8.59 17.17 -4.29
C LEU A 292 10.09 16.96 -4.63
N PRO A 293 10.84 16.11 -3.92
CA PRO A 293 12.24 15.87 -4.25
C PRO A 293 12.45 15.19 -5.60
N VAL A 294 11.53 14.30 -5.99
CA VAL A 294 11.59 13.62 -7.29
C VAL A 294 11.33 14.61 -8.42
N LEU A 295 10.32 15.45 -8.29
CA LEU A 295 9.99 16.49 -9.26
C LEU A 295 11.11 17.51 -9.40
N TRP A 296 11.69 17.96 -8.27
CA TRP A 296 12.82 18.86 -8.26
C TRP A 296 14.02 18.30 -9.04
N GLU A 297 14.38 17.04 -8.79
CA GLU A 297 15.47 16.40 -9.50
C GLU A 297 15.18 16.23 -11.01
N MET A 298 13.94 15.89 -11.38
CA MET A 298 13.54 15.78 -12.77
C MET A 298 13.69 17.14 -13.51
N VAL A 299 13.24 18.22 -12.88
CA VAL A 299 13.37 19.59 -13.42
C VAL A 299 14.84 19.98 -13.54
N HIS A 300 15.62 19.76 -12.47
CA HIS A 300 17.05 20.11 -12.45
C HIS A 300 17.85 19.35 -13.51
N ARG A 301 17.58 18.06 -13.70
CA ARG A 301 18.21 17.26 -14.77
C ARG A 301 17.83 17.74 -16.17
N ARG A 302 16.60 18.25 -16.35
CA ARG A 302 16.14 18.78 -17.62
C ARG A 302 16.83 20.11 -17.93
N MET A 303 16.91 21.03 -16.97
CA MET A 303 17.60 22.30 -17.12
C MET A 303 19.09 22.15 -17.44
N ASN A 304 19.76 21.14 -16.83
CA ASN A 304 21.18 20.90 -17.08
C ASN A 304 21.46 20.16 -18.42
N ARG A 305 20.45 19.58 -19.06
CA ARG A 305 20.59 18.95 -20.39
C ARG A 305 20.40 19.93 -21.55
N ASP A 306 19.67 21.01 -21.34
CA ASP A 306 19.41 22.04 -22.32
C ASP A 306 20.02 23.38 -21.84
N PRO A 307 21.36 23.59 -21.99
CA PRO A 307 21.99 24.84 -21.57
C PRO A 307 21.64 26.05 -22.45
N HIS A 308 20.70 25.91 -23.38
CA HIS A 308 20.26 26.95 -24.33
C HIS A 308 18.82 27.44 -24.12
N ILE A 309 18.19 27.16 -22.96
CA ILE A 309 16.91 27.79 -22.59
C ILE A 309 17.15 28.91 -21.57
#